data_826b5a659e532ed06421bfb8a199482b
#
_entry.id   826b5a659e532ed06421bfb8a199482b
#
_cell.length_a   1.000
_cell.length_b   1.000
_cell.length_c   1.000
_cell.angle_alpha   90.00
_cell.angle_beta   90.00
_cell.angle_gamma   90.00
#
_symmetry.space_group_name_H-M   'P 1'
#
loop_
_entity.id
_entity.type
_entity.pdbx_description
1 polymer ?
#
loop_
_entity_poly.entity_id
_entity_poly.type
_entity_poly.pdbx_seq_one_letter_code
_entity_poly.pdbx_strand_id
1 'polypeptide(L)'
;LVNVNNNLKINMQKEIIIYSINNMTAIDFIFGREHLILSDSLFINDKSAFSYNIENCLVSRGVFHNGNSKLLEDDFDYNLIKKRKNVVTFDEKLIGLSDGSIFSKVELQYKIPLDYMVVYGRRKQTLSYILNVYRFDYLIIDGSVPSYLATKMMDEADGLGIKYHNIREDR
;
A
#
# COMPACT_ATOMS: atom_id res chain seq x y z
N LEU A 1 24.56 11.68 -23.69
CA LEU A 1 24.71 10.36 -23.07
C LEU A 1 23.98 10.27 -21.74
N VAL A 2 24.02 11.30 -20.88
CA VAL A 2 23.32 11.32 -19.56
C VAL A 2 21.79 11.26 -19.71
N ASN A 3 21.22 11.97 -20.70
CA ASN A 3 19.77 11.99 -20.92
C ASN A 3 19.21 10.64 -21.42
N VAL A 4 19.96 9.86 -22.16
CA VAL A 4 19.50 8.55 -22.66
C VAL A 4 19.42 7.55 -21.50
N ASN A 5 20.41 7.51 -20.62
CA ASN A 5 20.42 6.62 -19.46
C ASN A 5 19.28 6.95 -18.47
N ASN A 6 19.00 8.25 -18.24
CA ASN A 6 17.89 8.65 -17.37
C ASN A 6 16.53 8.27 -17.96
N ASN A 7 16.34 8.46 -19.27
CA ASN A 7 15.11 8.07 -19.94
C ASN A 7 14.88 6.54 -19.91
N LEU A 8 15.93 5.73 -20.06
CA LEU A 8 15.83 4.28 -19.95
C LEU A 8 15.45 3.86 -18.53
N LYS A 9 16.07 4.43 -17.50
CA LYS A 9 15.72 4.15 -16.09
C LYS A 9 14.27 4.50 -15.80
N ILE A 10 13.80 5.67 -16.21
CA ILE A 10 12.40 6.09 -16.01
C ILE A 10 11.43 5.14 -16.71
N ASN A 11 11.72 4.73 -17.94
CA ASN A 11 10.82 3.86 -18.70
C ASN A 11 10.75 2.42 -18.13
N MET A 12 11.75 1.99 -17.35
CA MET A 12 11.82 0.65 -16.77
C MET A 12 11.49 0.63 -15.27
N GLN A 13 11.21 1.79 -14.66
CA GLN A 13 10.93 1.84 -13.23
C GLN A 13 9.62 1.11 -12.90
N LYS A 14 9.63 0.42 -11.76
CA LYS A 14 8.46 -0.20 -11.15
C LYS A 14 8.58 0.00 -9.66
N GLU A 15 7.73 0.84 -9.10
CA GLU A 15 7.78 1.23 -7.70
C GLU A 15 6.40 1.15 -7.08
N ILE A 16 6.36 0.82 -5.79
CA ILE A 16 5.16 0.94 -4.96
C ILE A 16 5.51 1.97 -3.89
N ILE A 17 4.72 3.03 -3.82
CA ILE A 17 4.91 4.10 -2.83
C ILE A 17 3.66 4.17 -1.97
N ILE A 18 3.85 4.10 -0.65
CA ILE A 18 2.78 4.30 0.30
C ILE A 18 3.02 5.65 0.97
N TYR A 19 2.11 6.60 0.76
CA TYR A 19 2.29 7.97 1.22
C TYR A 19 1.87 8.14 2.68
N SER A 20 2.70 8.82 3.45
CA SER A 20 2.37 9.18 4.84
C SER A 20 1.42 10.38 4.88
N ILE A 21 0.12 10.13 4.76
CA ILE A 21 -0.91 11.15 4.78
C ILE A 21 -1.76 10.97 6.04
N ASN A 22 -1.99 12.06 6.77
CA ASN A 22 -2.75 11.97 8.01
C ASN A 22 -4.22 11.62 7.75
N ASN A 23 -4.70 10.55 8.38
CA ASN A 23 -6.08 10.03 8.28
C ASN A 23 -6.54 9.61 6.88
N MET A 24 -5.67 9.55 5.90
CA MET A 24 -5.94 9.12 4.53
C MET A 24 -4.95 8.05 4.11
N THR A 25 -5.37 7.18 3.21
CA THR A 25 -4.53 6.13 2.64
C THR A 25 -4.36 6.36 1.13
N ALA A 26 -3.12 6.41 0.67
CA ALA A 26 -2.80 6.47 -0.75
C ALA A 26 -1.58 5.59 -1.04
N ILE A 27 -1.77 4.61 -1.93
CA ILE A 27 -0.76 3.69 -2.43
C ILE A 27 -0.62 3.93 -3.93
N ASP A 28 0.57 4.28 -4.37
CA ASP A 28 0.86 4.59 -5.76
C ASP A 28 1.69 3.47 -6.39
N PHE A 29 1.25 2.99 -7.53
CA PHE A 29 1.92 1.99 -8.33
C PHE A 29 2.48 2.68 -9.57
N ILE A 30 3.79 2.85 -9.64
CA ILE A 30 4.50 3.51 -10.74
C ILE A 30 5.07 2.44 -11.67
N PHE A 31 4.85 2.59 -12.97
CA PHE A 31 5.39 1.73 -14.02
C PHE A 31 5.73 2.55 -15.26
N GLY A 32 7.00 2.68 -15.56
CA GLY A 32 7.48 3.59 -16.57
C GLY A 32 7.13 5.04 -16.23
N ARG A 33 6.44 5.73 -17.13
CA ARG A 33 5.97 7.12 -16.96
C ARG A 33 4.52 7.23 -16.50
N GLU A 34 3.89 6.10 -16.25
CA GLU A 34 2.51 6.02 -15.82
C GLU A 34 2.44 5.65 -14.34
N HIS A 35 1.29 5.92 -13.75
CA HIS A 35 0.99 5.50 -12.41
C HIS A 35 -0.50 5.25 -12.19
N LEU A 36 -0.82 4.55 -11.12
CA LEU A 36 -2.17 4.36 -10.60
C LEU A 36 -2.17 4.54 -9.09
N ILE A 37 -2.98 5.45 -8.58
CA ILE A 37 -3.19 5.63 -7.15
C ILE A 37 -4.38 4.78 -6.69
N LEU A 38 -4.14 3.94 -5.70
CA LEU A 38 -5.15 3.21 -4.96
C LEU A 38 -5.35 3.90 -3.61
N SER A 39 -6.53 4.44 -3.35
CA SER A 39 -6.74 5.28 -2.18
C SER A 39 -8.15 5.18 -1.59
N ASP A 40 -8.33 5.73 -0.41
CA ASP A 40 -9.66 5.88 0.18
C ASP A 40 -10.43 7.07 -0.44
N SER A 41 -11.72 7.12 -0.15
CA SER A 41 -12.62 8.16 -0.67
C SER A 41 -12.29 9.56 -0.13
N LEU A 42 -11.67 9.67 1.05
CA LEU A 42 -11.27 10.95 1.62
C LEU A 42 -10.17 11.58 0.78
N PHE A 43 -9.18 10.79 0.39
CA PHE A 43 -8.08 11.27 -0.47
C PHE A 43 -8.58 11.67 -1.86
N ILE A 44 -9.43 10.86 -2.50
CA ILE A 44 -9.93 11.15 -3.86
C ILE A 44 -10.73 12.46 -3.89
N ASN A 45 -11.46 12.77 -2.81
CA ASN A 45 -12.27 13.97 -2.73
C ASN A 45 -11.48 15.22 -2.30
N ASP A 46 -10.25 15.06 -1.81
CA ASP A 46 -9.39 16.19 -1.42
C ASP A 46 -8.32 16.48 -2.48
N LYS A 47 -8.64 17.39 -3.40
CA LYS A 47 -7.71 17.80 -4.46
C LYS A 47 -6.40 18.40 -3.92
N SER A 48 -6.43 19.02 -2.74
CA SER A 48 -5.23 19.59 -2.13
C SER A 48 -4.29 18.52 -1.57
N ALA A 49 -4.84 17.40 -1.11
CA ALA A 49 -4.05 16.28 -0.60
C ALA A 49 -3.12 15.70 -1.67
N PHE A 50 -3.59 15.60 -2.92
CA PHE A 50 -2.76 15.14 -4.04
C PHE A 50 -1.58 16.08 -4.30
N SER A 51 -1.86 17.37 -4.56
CA SER A 51 -0.82 18.34 -4.90
C SER A 51 0.22 18.49 -3.79
N TYR A 52 -0.22 18.44 -2.54
CA TYR A 52 0.69 18.62 -1.40
C TYR A 52 1.57 17.39 -1.13
N ASN A 53 1.01 16.19 -1.24
CA ASN A 53 1.70 14.97 -0.79
C ASN A 53 2.33 14.15 -1.93
N ILE A 54 1.81 14.21 -3.15
CA ILE A 54 2.13 13.27 -4.21
C ILE A 54 2.81 13.94 -5.42
N GLU A 55 2.34 15.10 -5.86
CA GLU A 55 2.73 15.71 -7.12
C GLU A 55 4.27 15.88 -7.27
N ASN A 56 4.94 16.40 -6.25
CA ASN A 56 6.40 16.55 -6.27
C ASN A 56 7.15 15.21 -6.36
N CYS A 57 6.60 14.18 -5.73
CA CYS A 57 7.14 12.83 -5.77
C CYS A 57 7.08 12.26 -7.20
N LEU A 58 5.96 12.43 -7.90
CA LEU A 58 5.79 12.01 -9.29
C LEU A 58 6.71 12.76 -10.25
N VAL A 59 6.75 14.09 -10.12
CA VAL A 59 7.62 14.95 -10.93
C VAL A 59 9.09 14.52 -10.81
N SER A 60 9.57 14.26 -9.60
CA SER A 60 10.94 13.80 -9.36
C SER A 60 11.28 12.46 -10.02
N ARG A 61 10.27 11.63 -10.26
CA ARG A 61 10.37 10.33 -10.94
C ARG A 61 10.10 10.40 -12.45
N GLY A 62 9.84 11.59 -12.98
CA GLY A 62 9.49 11.78 -14.39
C GLY A 62 8.16 11.13 -14.79
N VAL A 63 7.24 11.00 -13.83
CA VAL A 63 5.89 10.47 -14.03
C VAL A 63 4.93 11.63 -14.24
N PHE A 64 4.04 11.50 -15.21
CA PHE A 64 3.02 12.49 -15.47
C PHE A 64 1.69 12.05 -14.88
N HIS A 65 1.07 12.92 -14.08
CA HIS A 65 -0.25 12.64 -13.55
C HIS A 65 -1.30 12.68 -14.66
N ASN A 66 -1.99 11.56 -14.85
CA ASN A 66 -3.06 11.38 -15.84
C ASN A 66 -4.43 11.15 -15.22
N GLY A 67 -4.58 11.44 -13.92
CA GLY A 67 -5.84 11.33 -13.19
C GLY A 67 -6.28 9.89 -12.88
N ASN A 68 -5.42 8.91 -13.06
CA ASN A 68 -5.76 7.51 -12.77
C ASN A 68 -5.75 7.26 -11.26
N SER A 69 -6.94 7.07 -10.70
CA SER A 69 -7.14 6.66 -9.32
C SER A 69 -8.25 5.61 -9.22
N LYS A 70 -8.15 4.75 -8.23
CA LYS A 70 -9.13 3.72 -7.89
C LYS A 70 -9.37 3.70 -6.39
N LEU A 71 -10.58 3.32 -6.00
CA LEU A 71 -10.91 3.13 -4.60
C LEU A 71 -10.31 1.82 -4.07
N LEU A 72 -9.92 1.83 -2.79
CA LEU A 72 -9.41 0.65 -2.08
C LEU A 72 -10.44 -0.49 -2.03
N GLU A 73 -11.73 -0.19 -2.14
CA GLU A 73 -12.81 -1.17 -2.16
C GLU A 73 -13.00 -1.85 -3.51
N ASP A 74 -12.59 -1.20 -4.61
CA ASP A 74 -12.85 -1.68 -5.97
C ASP A 74 -11.98 -2.86 -6.37
N ASP A 75 -12.54 -3.81 -7.09
CA ASP A 75 -11.81 -4.82 -7.84
C ASP A 75 -11.58 -4.28 -9.27
N PHE A 76 -10.35 -4.38 -9.76
CA PHE A 76 -10.01 -3.88 -11.10
C PHE A 76 -8.81 -4.59 -11.72
N ASP A 77 -8.67 -4.44 -13.03
CA ASP A 77 -7.48 -4.75 -13.82
C ASP A 77 -7.02 -3.47 -14.53
N TYR A 78 -5.76 -3.09 -14.33
CA TYR A 78 -5.16 -1.93 -14.96
C TYR A 78 -3.68 -2.17 -15.22
N ASN A 79 -3.30 -2.35 -16.49
CA ASN A 79 -1.92 -2.64 -16.90
C ASN A 79 -1.31 -3.82 -16.09
N LEU A 80 -0.25 -3.54 -15.34
CA LEU A 80 0.47 -4.52 -14.51
C LEU A 80 -0.19 -4.75 -13.15
N ILE A 81 -1.30 -4.06 -12.86
CA ILE A 81 -1.94 -4.07 -11.55
C ILE A 81 -3.26 -4.84 -11.64
N LYS A 82 -3.42 -5.83 -10.78
CA LYS A 82 -4.70 -6.51 -10.59
C LYS A 82 -5.08 -6.48 -9.13
N LYS A 83 -6.28 -6.05 -8.84
CA LYS A 83 -6.81 -6.09 -7.49
C LYS A 83 -8.04 -6.98 -7.43
N ARG A 84 -8.03 -7.90 -6.47
CA ARG A 84 -9.16 -8.76 -6.12
C ARG A 84 -9.31 -8.79 -4.62
N LYS A 85 -10.43 -8.26 -4.13
CA LYS A 85 -10.70 -8.12 -2.68
C LYS A 85 -9.53 -7.45 -1.97
N ASN A 86 -8.90 -8.15 -1.08
CA ASN A 86 -7.83 -7.68 -0.20
C ASN A 86 -6.41 -7.94 -0.77
N VAL A 87 -6.30 -8.36 -2.04
CA VAL A 87 -4.99 -8.66 -2.64
C VAL A 87 -4.79 -7.85 -3.92
N VAL A 88 -3.65 -7.19 -3.99
CA VAL A 88 -3.15 -6.50 -5.18
C VAL A 88 -1.97 -7.28 -5.71
N THR A 89 -1.97 -7.54 -7.01
CA THR A 89 -0.80 -8.06 -7.74
C THR A 89 -0.19 -6.93 -8.55
N PHE A 90 1.10 -6.70 -8.39
CA PHE A 90 1.87 -5.75 -9.18
C PHE A 90 3.27 -6.30 -9.42
N ASP A 91 3.66 -6.46 -10.69
CA ASP A 91 4.99 -6.92 -11.09
C ASP A 91 5.48 -8.15 -10.28
N GLU A 92 4.69 -9.22 -10.32
CA GLU A 92 4.93 -10.49 -9.60
C GLU A 92 4.88 -10.40 -8.07
N LYS A 93 4.64 -9.20 -7.49
CA LYS A 93 4.46 -9.01 -6.06
C LYS A 93 2.99 -9.14 -5.66
N LEU A 94 2.75 -9.83 -4.55
CA LEU A 94 1.45 -9.96 -3.92
C LEU A 94 1.39 -9.11 -2.66
N ILE A 95 0.52 -8.11 -2.66
CA ILE A 95 0.33 -7.16 -1.57
C ILE A 95 -1.05 -7.39 -0.96
N GLY A 96 -1.09 -7.74 0.31
CA GLY A 96 -2.32 -7.79 1.09
C GLY A 96 -2.71 -6.40 1.58
N LEU A 97 -4.00 -6.11 1.59
CA LEU A 97 -4.56 -4.86 2.12
C LEU A 97 -5.54 -5.19 3.23
N SER A 98 -5.40 -4.56 4.40
CA SER A 98 -6.29 -4.77 5.54
C SER A 98 -6.73 -3.46 6.18
N ASP A 99 -8.04 -3.20 6.14
CA ASP A 99 -8.70 -2.07 6.80
C ASP A 99 -9.37 -2.46 8.14
N GLY A 100 -9.11 -3.67 8.62
CA GLY A 100 -9.79 -4.27 9.77
C GLY A 100 -11.05 -5.08 9.41
N SER A 101 -11.36 -5.23 8.13
CA SER A 101 -12.46 -6.10 7.66
C SER A 101 -12.08 -7.59 7.66
N ILE A 102 -10.79 -7.91 7.70
CA ILE A 102 -10.32 -9.30 7.79
C ILE A 102 -10.53 -9.79 9.22
N PHE A 103 -11.60 -10.54 9.40
CA PHE A 103 -12.00 -11.10 10.69
C PHE A 103 -12.21 -12.61 10.56
N SER A 104 -11.14 -13.38 10.67
CA SER A 104 -11.22 -14.83 10.69
C SER A 104 -10.75 -15.38 12.02
N LYS A 105 -11.66 -16.07 12.71
CA LYS A 105 -11.34 -16.83 13.92
C LYS A 105 -10.81 -18.22 13.62
N VAL A 106 -10.97 -18.67 12.38
CA VAL A 106 -10.54 -20.00 11.92
C VAL A 106 -9.29 -19.83 11.08
N GLU A 107 -8.27 -20.56 11.46
CA GLU A 107 -7.04 -20.65 10.68
C GLU A 107 -7.27 -21.50 9.43
N LEU A 108 -6.89 -20.97 8.27
CA LEU A 108 -6.96 -21.72 7.03
C LEU A 108 -5.84 -22.76 6.98
N GLN A 109 -6.16 -23.96 6.51
CA GLN A 109 -5.18 -25.01 6.29
C GLN A 109 -4.08 -24.56 5.29
N TYR A 110 -4.48 -23.83 4.26
CA TYR A 110 -3.57 -23.25 3.27
C TYR A 110 -3.74 -21.74 3.27
N LYS A 111 -2.73 -21.04 3.81
CA LYS A 111 -2.71 -19.57 3.87
C LYS A 111 -2.28 -19.00 2.53
N ILE A 112 -2.85 -17.86 2.16
CA ILE A 112 -2.48 -17.14 0.95
C ILE A 112 -1.12 -16.48 1.20
N PRO A 113 -0.06 -16.81 0.41
CA PRO A 113 1.24 -16.18 0.56
C PRO A 113 1.20 -14.76 0.02
N LEU A 114 1.84 -13.83 0.70
CA LEU A 114 1.98 -12.44 0.30
C LEU A 114 3.45 -12.01 0.48
N ASP A 115 3.92 -11.09 -0.36
CA ASP A 115 5.22 -10.44 -0.15
C ASP A 115 5.12 -9.39 0.96
N TYR A 116 4.01 -8.63 0.98
CA TYR A 116 3.76 -7.58 1.95
C TYR A 116 2.30 -7.59 2.43
N MET A 117 2.09 -7.22 3.69
CA MET A 117 0.77 -6.88 4.22
C MET A 117 0.75 -5.41 4.59
N VAL A 118 -0.14 -4.64 3.98
CA VAL A 118 -0.40 -3.24 4.33
C VAL A 118 -1.65 -3.17 5.19
N VAL A 119 -1.51 -2.62 6.39
CA VAL A 119 -2.64 -2.33 7.28
C VAL A 119 -2.93 -0.84 7.26
N TYR A 120 -4.19 -0.50 7.09
CA TYR A 120 -4.62 0.90 6.94
C TYR A 120 -5.97 1.14 7.62
N GLY A 121 -6.37 2.42 7.70
CA GLY A 121 -7.65 2.82 8.24
C GLY A 121 -7.70 2.81 9.76
N ARG A 122 -8.89 3.07 10.29
CA ARG A 122 -9.09 3.35 11.73
C ARG A 122 -9.78 2.22 12.49
N ARG A 123 -10.16 1.14 11.80
CA ARG A 123 -10.83 0.00 12.44
C ARG A 123 -9.84 -0.79 13.27
N LYS A 124 -10.32 -1.27 14.42
CA LYS A 124 -9.52 -2.17 15.26
C LYS A 124 -9.29 -3.48 14.53
N GLN A 125 -8.03 -3.85 14.42
CA GLN A 125 -7.59 -5.11 13.80
C GLN A 125 -6.43 -5.72 14.60
N THR A 126 -6.22 -7.01 14.46
CA THR A 126 -5.13 -7.75 15.09
C THR A 126 -4.42 -8.62 14.06
N LEU A 127 -3.13 -8.80 14.22
CA LEU A 127 -2.35 -9.65 13.31
C LEU A 127 -2.81 -11.09 13.33
N SER A 128 -3.30 -11.60 14.47
CA SER A 128 -3.79 -12.98 14.58
C SER A 128 -4.90 -13.30 13.57
N TYR A 129 -5.86 -12.39 13.36
CA TYR A 129 -6.92 -12.61 12.37
C TYR A 129 -6.41 -12.58 10.92
N ILE A 130 -5.46 -11.69 10.65
CA ILE A 130 -4.82 -11.59 9.33
C ILE A 130 -4.01 -12.86 9.06
N LEU A 131 -3.23 -13.33 10.03
CA LEU A 131 -2.39 -14.52 9.95
C LEU A 131 -3.18 -15.85 9.89
N ASN A 132 -4.45 -15.85 10.27
CA ASN A 132 -5.32 -17.00 10.04
C ASN A 132 -5.60 -17.23 8.55
N VAL A 133 -5.52 -16.20 7.73
CA VAL A 133 -5.85 -16.24 6.28
C VAL A 133 -4.60 -16.11 5.41
N TYR A 134 -3.64 -15.26 5.81
CA TYR A 134 -2.47 -14.90 5.03
C TYR A 134 -1.17 -15.32 5.70
N ARG A 135 -0.13 -15.51 4.90
CA ARG A 135 1.25 -15.69 5.35
C ARG A 135 2.11 -14.60 4.70
N PHE A 136 2.82 -13.83 5.50
CA PHE A 136 3.72 -12.77 5.05
C PHE A 136 4.87 -12.59 6.07
N ASP A 137 5.99 -12.03 5.61
CA ASP A 137 7.16 -11.77 6.44
C ASP A 137 7.36 -10.27 6.70
N TYR A 138 6.59 -9.40 6.03
CA TYR A 138 6.74 -7.96 6.12
C TYR A 138 5.40 -7.26 6.25
N LEU A 139 5.27 -6.49 7.33
CA LEU A 139 4.09 -5.68 7.64
C LEU A 139 4.39 -4.20 7.39
N ILE A 140 3.49 -3.50 6.71
CA ILE A 140 3.54 -2.05 6.56
C ILE A 140 2.33 -1.46 7.27
N ILE A 141 2.60 -0.53 8.19
CA ILE A 141 1.56 0.16 8.96
C ILE A 141 1.40 1.56 8.36
N ASP A 142 0.26 1.79 7.70
CA ASP A 142 -0.02 3.04 7.02
C ASP A 142 -0.26 4.22 8.01
N GLY A 143 0.03 5.44 7.55
CA GLY A 143 -0.15 6.66 8.34
C GLY A 143 -1.60 6.96 8.77
N SER A 144 -2.61 6.34 8.15
CA SER A 144 -4.01 6.43 8.55
C SER A 144 -4.35 5.64 9.82
N VAL A 145 -3.51 4.66 10.20
CA VAL A 145 -3.73 3.84 11.41
C VAL A 145 -3.51 4.71 12.65
N PRO A 146 -4.43 4.75 13.61
CA PRO A 146 -4.24 5.47 14.87
C PRO A 146 -3.01 4.96 15.65
N SER A 147 -2.23 5.86 16.26
CA SER A 147 -0.95 5.52 16.92
C SER A 147 -1.07 4.39 17.93
N TYR A 148 -2.14 4.37 18.75
CA TYR A 148 -2.33 3.31 19.74
C TYR A 148 -2.58 1.92 19.10
N LEU A 149 -3.19 1.87 17.91
CA LEU A 149 -3.36 0.63 17.14
C LEU A 149 -2.05 0.23 16.46
N ALA A 150 -1.30 1.19 15.93
CA ALA A 150 0.01 0.96 15.33
C ALA A 150 0.96 0.36 16.36
N THR A 151 1.10 0.97 17.56
CA THR A 151 1.94 0.43 18.65
C THR A 151 1.55 -1.01 19.00
N LYS A 152 0.25 -1.27 19.15
CA LYS A 152 -0.21 -2.63 19.43
C LYS A 152 0.17 -3.63 18.35
N MET A 153 0.08 -3.24 17.07
CA MET A 153 0.45 -4.11 15.95
C MET A 153 1.95 -4.33 15.87
N MET A 154 2.76 -3.32 16.22
CA MET A 154 4.22 -3.47 16.32
C MET A 154 4.58 -4.47 17.42
N ASP A 155 3.97 -4.36 18.62
CA ASP A 155 4.17 -5.32 19.71
C ASP A 155 3.79 -6.75 19.32
N GLU A 156 2.65 -6.92 18.62
CA GLU A 156 2.22 -8.22 18.07
C GLU A 156 3.23 -8.75 17.02
N ALA A 157 3.75 -7.89 16.15
CA ALA A 157 4.72 -8.25 15.11
C ALA A 157 6.06 -8.68 15.74
N ASP A 158 6.56 -7.94 16.74
CA ASP A 158 7.77 -8.28 17.49
C ASP A 158 7.65 -9.65 18.16
N GLY A 159 6.52 -9.90 18.82
CA GLY A 159 6.24 -11.19 19.44
C GLY A 159 6.18 -12.38 18.48
N LEU A 160 5.91 -12.13 17.22
CA LEU A 160 5.77 -13.12 16.14
C LEU A 160 7.01 -13.18 15.22
N GLY A 161 8.00 -12.29 15.41
CA GLY A 161 9.19 -12.19 14.56
C GLY A 161 8.89 -11.67 13.14
N ILE A 162 7.79 -10.94 12.96
CA ILE A 162 7.40 -10.33 11.67
C ILE A 162 8.09 -8.97 11.57
N LYS A 163 8.80 -8.74 10.47
CA LYS A 163 9.39 -7.43 10.18
C LYS A 163 8.30 -6.42 9.88
N TYR A 164 8.46 -5.20 10.36
CA TYR A 164 7.49 -4.14 10.08
C TYR A 164 8.15 -2.80 9.76
N HIS A 165 7.35 -1.91 9.18
CA HIS A 165 7.67 -0.52 8.93
C HIS A 165 6.43 0.32 9.27
N ASN A 166 6.59 1.28 10.16
CA ASN A 166 5.54 2.24 10.52
C ASN A 166 5.79 3.56 9.79
N ILE A 167 5.03 3.81 8.73
CA ILE A 167 5.22 4.98 7.85
C ILE A 167 5.15 6.32 8.61
N ARG A 168 4.49 6.36 9.75
CA ARG A 168 4.38 7.58 10.55
C ARG A 168 5.65 7.92 11.34
N GLU A 169 6.40 6.91 11.78
CA GLU A 169 7.57 7.08 12.65
C GLU A 169 8.87 7.28 11.87
N ASP A 170 8.94 6.75 10.66
CA ASP A 170 10.13 6.76 9.82
C ASP A 170 10.14 7.94 8.81
N ARG A 171 9.73 9.13 9.27
CA ARG A 171 9.74 10.38 8.48
C ARG A 171 11.11 11.04 8.44
#